data_3a4dedfae845ff7ffcc8389f0236c973
#
_entry.id   3a4dedfae845ff7ffcc8389f0236c973
#
_cell.length_a   1.000
_cell.length_b   1.000
_cell.length_c   1.000
_cell.angle_alpha   90.00
_cell.angle_beta   90.00
_cell.angle_gamma   90.00
#
_symmetry.space_group_name_H-M   'P 1'
#
loop_
_entity.id
_entity.type
_entity.pdbx_description
1 polymer ?
#
loop_
_entity_poly.entity_id
_entity_poly.type
_entity_poly.pdbx_seq_one_letter_code
_entity_poly.pdbx_strand_id
1 'polypeptide(L)'
;MAKAKKLKSGNYRVLVPDYKDENGKWHYKSFTAKTKKEAEYMAMEFSHNRQRSSASYDDLTLKEAYERYIGIKRGVSSPSTIRGYEQYQNKYLQLLMPMKLRNITAELVQASVSELAVTHSPKSVRNIYGLFHSVMSVYYRQLDLSKIRLPQKQKVEVAVPTTEQINTLLDFCDDYVRVPVLLASHGSLRRSEISALSPDDFTDFGVIINKSLVQDSGKNWILKKTPKSF
;
A
#
# COMPACT_ATOMS: atom_id res chain seq x y z
N MET A 1 24.38 -25.18 -5.10
CA MET A 1 24.38 -24.84 -3.68
C MET A 1 25.38 -23.73 -3.41
N ALA A 2 25.00 -22.72 -2.66
CA ALA A 2 25.90 -21.64 -2.30
C ALA A 2 26.97 -22.16 -1.32
N LYS A 3 28.25 -21.95 -1.65
CA LYS A 3 29.40 -22.44 -0.85
C LYS A 3 29.75 -21.38 0.23
N ALA A 4 30.04 -21.87 1.43
CA ALA A 4 30.49 -21.02 2.53
C ALA A 4 31.90 -20.46 2.29
N LYS A 5 32.07 -19.14 2.51
CA LYS A 5 33.36 -18.45 2.45
C LYS A 5 33.85 -18.15 3.87
N LYS A 6 35.12 -18.48 4.15
CA LYS A 6 35.76 -18.17 5.43
C LYS A 6 36.06 -16.68 5.53
N LEU A 7 35.65 -16.05 6.62
CA LEU A 7 35.90 -14.64 6.91
C LEU A 7 37.23 -14.50 7.67
N LYS A 8 37.79 -13.30 7.68
CA LYS A 8 38.99 -12.96 8.46
C LYS A 8 38.82 -13.17 9.97
N SER A 9 37.57 -13.12 10.45
CA SER A 9 37.22 -13.41 11.86
C SER A 9 37.22 -14.90 12.23
N GLY A 10 37.56 -15.80 11.29
CA GLY A 10 37.51 -17.25 11.50
C GLY A 10 36.16 -17.89 11.24
N ASN A 11 35.07 -17.13 11.18
CA ASN A 11 33.71 -17.61 10.91
C ASN A 11 33.49 -17.89 9.42
N TYR A 12 32.47 -18.67 9.12
CA TYR A 12 32.04 -18.99 7.75
C TYR A 12 30.74 -18.27 7.41
N ARG A 13 30.67 -17.73 6.19
CA ARG A 13 29.49 -17.01 5.69
C ARG A 13 29.00 -17.56 4.37
N VAL A 14 27.68 -17.74 4.26
CA VAL A 14 26.95 -18.06 3.02
C VAL A 14 26.02 -16.89 2.69
N LEU A 15 26.02 -16.50 1.41
CA LEU A 15 25.05 -15.53 0.87
C LEU A 15 24.03 -16.30 0.03
N VAL A 16 22.74 -16.12 0.36
CA VAL A 16 21.62 -16.71 -0.39
C VAL A 16 20.85 -15.58 -1.06
N PRO A 17 20.56 -15.66 -2.37
CA PRO A 17 19.72 -14.68 -3.03
C PRO A 17 18.35 -14.64 -2.35
N ASP A 18 17.89 -13.43 -1.97
CA ASP A 18 16.60 -13.24 -1.31
C ASP A 18 15.56 -12.69 -2.29
N TYR A 19 15.72 -11.48 -2.79
CA TYR A 19 14.80 -10.90 -3.77
C TYR A 19 15.54 -9.94 -4.71
N LYS A 20 14.89 -9.61 -5.85
CA LYS A 20 15.31 -8.50 -6.71
C LYS A 20 14.52 -7.25 -6.36
N ASP A 21 15.19 -6.11 -6.26
CA ASP A 21 14.54 -4.83 -6.12
C ASP A 21 13.95 -4.32 -7.45
N GLU A 22 13.29 -3.16 -7.39
CA GLU A 22 12.66 -2.51 -8.55
C GLU A 22 13.65 -2.17 -9.69
N ASN A 23 14.94 -2.10 -9.38
CA ASN A 23 16.03 -1.83 -10.33
C ASN A 23 16.66 -3.12 -10.87
N GLY A 24 16.09 -4.29 -10.55
CA GLY A 24 16.60 -5.59 -10.96
C GLY A 24 17.85 -6.07 -10.19
N LYS A 25 18.25 -5.39 -9.13
CA LYS A 25 19.39 -5.73 -8.30
C LYS A 25 19.02 -6.81 -7.29
N TRP A 26 19.85 -7.86 -7.18
CA TRP A 26 19.68 -8.93 -6.20
C TRP A 26 20.04 -8.47 -4.78
N HIS A 27 19.14 -8.70 -3.85
CA HIS A 27 19.39 -8.64 -2.42
C HIS A 27 19.68 -10.04 -1.89
N TYR A 28 20.66 -10.10 -0.98
CA TYR A 28 21.15 -11.38 -0.44
C TYR A 28 20.97 -11.41 1.07
N LYS A 29 20.52 -12.54 1.58
CA LYS A 29 20.52 -12.81 3.02
C LYS A 29 21.82 -13.52 3.39
N SER A 30 22.45 -13.06 4.48
CA SER A 30 23.74 -13.55 4.95
C SER A 30 23.56 -14.46 6.16
N PHE A 31 24.14 -15.65 6.10
CA PHE A 31 24.18 -16.62 7.20
C PHE A 31 25.63 -16.81 7.63
N THR A 32 25.91 -16.55 8.91
CA THR A 32 27.28 -16.62 9.45
C THR A 32 27.29 -17.53 10.67
N ALA A 33 28.23 -18.50 10.68
CA ALA A 33 28.37 -19.46 11.76
C ALA A 33 29.86 -19.77 12.02
N LYS A 34 30.16 -20.42 13.14
CA LYS A 34 31.54 -20.80 13.52
C LYS A 34 32.09 -21.92 12.66
N THR A 35 31.22 -22.80 12.14
CA THR A 35 31.61 -23.88 11.27
C THR A 35 31.04 -23.75 9.86
N LYS A 36 31.74 -24.29 8.86
CA LYS A 36 31.30 -24.31 7.46
C LYS A 36 29.95 -25.03 7.32
N LYS A 37 29.80 -26.19 7.96
CA LYS A 37 28.58 -27.02 7.88
C LYS A 37 27.37 -26.30 8.44
N GLU A 38 27.53 -25.59 9.55
CA GLU A 38 26.44 -24.85 10.20
C GLU A 38 25.97 -23.67 9.33
N ALA A 39 26.89 -22.91 8.74
CA ALA A 39 26.54 -21.81 7.84
C ALA A 39 25.82 -22.31 6.57
N GLU A 40 26.28 -23.44 6.00
CA GLU A 40 25.63 -24.08 4.85
C GLU A 40 24.26 -24.68 5.22
N TYR A 41 24.11 -25.25 6.41
CA TYR A 41 22.85 -25.77 6.92
C TYR A 41 21.80 -24.66 7.08
N MET A 42 22.16 -23.55 7.74
CA MET A 42 21.27 -22.39 7.91
C MET A 42 20.83 -21.80 6.54
N ALA A 43 21.75 -21.74 5.59
CA ALA A 43 21.46 -21.28 4.23
C ALA A 43 20.53 -22.24 3.47
N MET A 44 20.73 -23.54 3.64
CA MET A 44 19.89 -24.59 3.05
C MET A 44 18.50 -24.61 3.67
N GLU A 45 18.40 -24.52 4.99
CA GLU A 45 17.14 -24.44 5.72
C GLU A 45 16.32 -23.22 5.28
N PHE A 46 16.96 -22.06 5.16
CA PHE A 46 16.30 -20.85 4.63
C PHE A 46 15.77 -21.06 3.21
N SER A 47 16.59 -21.64 2.33
CA SER A 47 16.19 -21.93 0.95
C SER A 47 15.04 -22.94 0.88
N HIS A 48 15.08 -23.98 1.72
CA HIS A 48 14.05 -25.02 1.80
C HIS A 48 12.74 -24.50 2.38
N ASN A 49 12.80 -23.70 3.46
CA ASN A 49 11.62 -23.07 4.05
C ASN A 49 10.99 -22.06 3.08
N ARG A 50 11.81 -21.39 2.28
CA ARG A 50 11.33 -20.51 1.22
C ARG A 50 10.60 -21.26 0.10
N GLN A 51 11.13 -22.41 -0.33
CA GLN A 51 10.45 -23.28 -1.31
C GLN A 51 9.15 -23.84 -0.75
N ARG A 52 9.11 -24.25 0.52
CA ARG A 52 7.88 -24.72 1.18
C ARG A 52 6.84 -23.62 1.32
N SER A 53 7.23 -22.40 1.66
CA SER A 53 6.29 -21.29 1.77
C SER A 53 5.74 -20.84 0.41
N SER A 54 6.53 -20.88 -0.66
CA SER A 54 6.06 -20.59 -2.01
C SER A 54 5.13 -21.69 -2.55
N ALA A 55 5.50 -22.97 -2.38
CA ALA A 55 4.63 -24.09 -2.77
C ALA A 55 3.29 -24.12 -2.02
N SER A 56 3.22 -23.56 -0.81
CA SER A 56 1.99 -23.43 -0.02
C SER A 56 0.99 -22.42 -0.59
N TYR A 57 1.44 -21.46 -1.40
CA TYR A 57 0.58 -20.39 -1.94
C TYR A 57 0.30 -20.49 -3.44
N ASP A 58 0.99 -21.38 -4.17
CA ASP A 58 0.87 -21.53 -5.62
C ASP A 58 -0.57 -21.89 -6.06
N ASP A 59 -1.30 -22.61 -5.23
CA ASP A 59 -2.68 -23.01 -5.46
C ASP A 59 -3.73 -21.99 -5.02
N LEU A 60 -3.33 -20.94 -4.31
CA LEU A 60 -4.24 -19.85 -3.97
C LEU A 60 -4.71 -19.13 -5.23
N THR A 61 -5.97 -18.74 -5.24
CA THR A 61 -6.47 -17.77 -6.20
C THR A 61 -6.01 -16.35 -5.83
N LEU A 62 -5.97 -15.47 -6.80
CA LEU A 62 -5.65 -14.06 -6.52
C LEU A 62 -6.65 -13.45 -5.51
N LYS A 63 -7.92 -13.81 -5.63
CA LYS A 63 -8.98 -13.37 -4.70
C LYS A 63 -8.66 -13.78 -3.26
N GLU A 64 -8.33 -15.05 -3.02
CA GLU A 64 -7.96 -15.54 -1.69
C GLU A 64 -6.69 -14.88 -1.15
N ALA A 65 -5.71 -14.59 -2.03
CA ALA A 65 -4.51 -13.86 -1.64
C ALA A 65 -4.85 -12.42 -1.20
N TYR A 66 -5.74 -11.72 -1.92
CA TYR A 66 -6.24 -10.40 -1.51
C TYR A 66 -6.97 -10.46 -0.17
N GLU A 67 -7.88 -11.41 0.02
CA GLU A 67 -8.65 -11.58 1.27
C GLU A 67 -7.71 -11.78 2.47
N ARG A 68 -6.71 -12.64 2.34
CA ARG A 68 -5.69 -12.86 3.37
C ARG A 68 -4.86 -11.62 3.64
N TYR A 69 -4.41 -10.93 2.58
CA TYR A 69 -3.63 -9.70 2.71
C TYR A 69 -4.41 -8.60 3.43
N ILE A 70 -5.65 -8.37 3.02
CA ILE A 70 -6.54 -7.38 3.62
C ILE A 70 -6.84 -7.77 5.08
N GLY A 71 -7.10 -9.06 5.35
CA GLY A 71 -7.33 -9.57 6.70
C GLY A 71 -6.19 -9.24 7.67
N ILE A 72 -4.94 -9.48 7.25
CA ILE A 72 -3.75 -9.13 8.06
C ILE A 72 -3.64 -7.61 8.26
N LYS A 73 -3.99 -6.81 7.25
CA LYS A 73 -3.88 -5.36 7.31
C LYS A 73 -4.98 -4.69 8.15
N ARG A 74 -6.12 -5.35 8.41
CA ARG A 74 -7.23 -4.79 9.20
C ARG A 74 -6.82 -4.34 10.60
N GLY A 75 -5.87 -5.05 11.22
CA GLY A 75 -5.39 -4.72 12.57
C GLY A 75 -4.44 -3.51 12.64
N VAL A 76 -3.82 -3.11 11.52
CA VAL A 76 -2.75 -2.10 11.51
C VAL A 76 -3.03 -0.91 10.57
N SER A 77 -3.98 -1.06 9.64
CA SER A 77 -4.30 -0.01 8.68
C SER A 77 -5.58 0.75 9.08
N SER A 78 -5.68 2.00 8.61
CA SER A 78 -6.90 2.79 8.87
C SER A 78 -8.13 2.19 8.18
N PRO A 79 -9.35 2.35 8.75
CA PRO A 79 -10.58 1.84 8.15
C PRO A 79 -10.77 2.30 6.70
N SER A 80 -10.44 3.54 6.39
CA SER A 80 -10.50 4.07 5.02
C SER A 80 -9.53 3.42 4.05
N THR A 81 -8.36 2.98 4.54
CA THR A 81 -7.39 2.22 3.72
C THR A 81 -7.94 0.83 3.40
N ILE A 82 -8.48 0.13 4.40
CA ILE A 82 -9.11 -1.18 4.22
C ILE A 82 -10.28 -1.09 3.24
N ARG A 83 -11.16 -0.10 3.40
CA ARG A 83 -12.24 0.19 2.45
C ARG A 83 -11.72 0.36 1.01
N GLY A 84 -10.63 1.10 0.83
CA GLY A 84 -10.00 1.27 -0.47
C GLY A 84 -9.49 -0.05 -1.07
N TYR A 85 -8.88 -0.91 -0.26
CA TYR A 85 -8.39 -2.23 -0.68
C TYR A 85 -9.53 -3.16 -1.10
N GLU A 86 -10.60 -3.23 -0.32
CA GLU A 86 -11.79 -4.01 -0.63
C GLU A 86 -12.50 -3.50 -1.89
N GLN A 87 -12.54 -2.18 -2.08
CA GLN A 87 -13.06 -1.59 -3.30
C GLN A 87 -12.23 -1.98 -4.52
N TYR A 88 -10.89 -2.02 -4.40
CA TYR A 88 -10.03 -2.46 -5.49
C TYR A 88 -10.19 -3.93 -5.79
N GLN A 89 -10.24 -4.78 -4.78
CA GLN A 89 -10.51 -6.21 -4.94
C GLN A 89 -11.84 -6.48 -5.66
N ASN A 90 -12.90 -5.77 -5.28
CA ASN A 90 -14.24 -6.02 -5.79
C ASN A 90 -14.51 -5.43 -7.18
N LYS A 91 -13.73 -4.44 -7.62
CA LYS A 91 -14.00 -3.72 -8.87
C LYS A 91 -13.00 -3.97 -9.98
N TYR A 92 -11.75 -4.28 -9.65
CA TYR A 92 -10.66 -4.29 -10.62
C TYR A 92 -9.98 -5.65 -10.73
N LEU A 93 -9.33 -5.90 -11.85
CA LEU A 93 -8.61 -7.14 -12.15
C LEU A 93 -9.49 -8.39 -12.05
N GLN A 94 -10.79 -8.26 -12.36
CA GLN A 94 -11.78 -9.33 -12.15
C GLN A 94 -11.47 -10.61 -12.96
N LEU A 95 -10.82 -10.48 -14.11
CA LEU A 95 -10.35 -11.63 -14.90
C LEU A 95 -9.25 -12.41 -14.20
N LEU A 96 -8.42 -11.75 -13.40
CA LEU A 96 -7.32 -12.38 -12.66
C LEU A 96 -7.79 -12.96 -11.31
N MET A 97 -8.86 -12.43 -10.71
CA MET A 97 -9.30 -12.81 -9.36
C MET A 97 -9.54 -14.31 -9.17
N PRO A 98 -10.20 -15.05 -10.10
CA PRO A 98 -10.40 -16.49 -9.97
C PRO A 98 -9.18 -17.32 -10.34
N MET A 99 -8.12 -16.71 -10.91
CA MET A 99 -6.94 -17.44 -11.35
C MET A 99 -6.05 -17.83 -10.18
N LYS A 100 -5.48 -19.03 -10.23
CA LYS A 100 -4.42 -19.44 -9.31
C LYS A 100 -3.17 -18.59 -9.53
N LEU A 101 -2.46 -18.24 -8.46
CA LEU A 101 -1.29 -17.35 -8.52
C LEU A 101 -0.24 -17.86 -9.52
N ARG A 102 -0.03 -19.18 -9.58
CA ARG A 102 0.91 -19.82 -10.53
C ARG A 102 0.55 -19.64 -12.01
N ASN A 103 -0.71 -19.36 -12.31
CA ASN A 103 -1.21 -19.18 -13.68
C ASN A 103 -1.20 -17.71 -14.14
N ILE A 104 -0.88 -16.79 -13.23
CA ILE A 104 -0.80 -15.36 -13.56
C ILE A 104 0.58 -15.09 -14.17
N THR A 105 0.58 -14.61 -15.41
CA THR A 105 1.80 -14.24 -16.14
C THR A 105 1.94 -12.72 -16.23
N ALA A 106 3.16 -12.25 -16.50
CA ALA A 106 3.42 -10.82 -16.67
C ALA A 106 2.61 -10.23 -17.85
N GLU A 107 2.39 -11.02 -18.91
CA GLU A 107 1.59 -10.60 -20.06
C GLU A 107 0.13 -10.35 -19.68
N LEU A 108 -0.48 -11.25 -18.89
CA LEU A 108 -1.85 -11.08 -18.40
C LEU A 108 -1.98 -9.85 -17.51
N VAL A 109 -0.99 -9.62 -16.65
CA VAL A 109 -0.94 -8.41 -15.80
C VAL A 109 -0.82 -7.16 -16.66
N GLN A 110 0.08 -7.15 -17.66
CA GLN A 110 0.24 -6.01 -18.56
C GLN A 110 -1.03 -5.73 -19.37
N ALA A 111 -1.70 -6.77 -19.86
CA ALA A 111 -2.97 -6.63 -20.57
C ALA A 111 -4.04 -5.97 -19.68
N SER A 112 -4.19 -6.45 -18.44
CA SER A 112 -5.12 -5.87 -17.48
C SER A 112 -4.79 -4.43 -17.11
N VAL A 113 -3.50 -4.09 -16.96
CA VAL A 113 -3.05 -2.70 -16.72
C VAL A 113 -3.37 -1.81 -17.93
N SER A 114 -3.17 -2.31 -19.15
CA SER A 114 -3.45 -1.56 -20.38
C SER A 114 -4.95 -1.29 -20.54
N GLU A 115 -5.80 -2.28 -20.25
CA GLU A 115 -7.25 -2.13 -20.24
C GLU A 115 -7.71 -1.07 -19.22
N LEU A 116 -7.20 -1.12 -18.00
CA LEU A 116 -7.48 -0.12 -16.98
C LEU A 116 -7.04 1.28 -17.39
N ALA A 117 -5.94 1.41 -18.12
CA ALA A 117 -5.41 2.70 -18.57
C ALA A 117 -6.29 3.40 -19.61
N VAL A 118 -7.16 2.66 -20.30
CA VAL A 118 -8.14 3.25 -21.26
C VAL A 118 -9.23 4.04 -20.53
N THR A 119 -9.66 3.56 -19.37
CA THR A 119 -10.84 4.10 -18.65
C THR A 119 -10.52 4.85 -17.37
N HIS A 120 -9.28 4.74 -16.88
CA HIS A 120 -8.90 5.29 -15.57
C HIS A 120 -7.69 6.21 -15.67
N SER A 121 -7.63 7.17 -14.73
CA SER A 121 -6.48 8.07 -14.63
C SER A 121 -5.19 7.30 -14.31
N PRO A 122 -4.02 7.80 -14.74
CA PRO A 122 -2.73 7.19 -14.44
C PRO A 122 -2.50 6.95 -12.93
N LYS A 123 -3.01 7.85 -12.08
CA LYS A 123 -2.94 7.71 -10.62
C LYS A 123 -3.78 6.53 -10.13
N SER A 124 -4.99 6.37 -10.64
CA SER A 124 -5.88 5.25 -10.27
C SER A 124 -5.28 3.91 -10.68
N VAL A 125 -4.80 3.79 -11.90
CA VAL A 125 -4.13 2.57 -12.39
C VAL A 125 -2.94 2.21 -11.51
N ARG A 126 -2.10 3.19 -11.16
CA ARG A 126 -0.94 2.96 -10.28
C ARG A 126 -1.34 2.51 -8.88
N ASN A 127 -2.43 3.03 -8.34
CA ASN A 127 -2.92 2.62 -7.01
C ASN A 127 -3.45 1.18 -7.03
N ILE A 128 -4.22 0.82 -8.06
CA ILE A 128 -4.76 -0.54 -8.26
C ILE A 128 -3.59 -1.53 -8.42
N TYR A 129 -2.65 -1.22 -9.31
CA TYR A 129 -1.46 -2.03 -9.54
C TYR A 129 -0.58 -2.12 -8.28
N GLY A 130 -0.42 -1.03 -7.53
CA GLY A 130 0.36 -1.01 -6.30
C GLY A 130 -0.16 -1.98 -5.23
N LEU A 131 -1.48 -2.10 -5.07
CA LEU A 131 -2.07 -3.11 -4.19
C LEU A 131 -1.84 -4.52 -4.74
N PHE A 132 -2.08 -4.75 -6.04
CA PHE A 132 -1.79 -6.03 -6.69
C PHE A 132 -0.33 -6.45 -6.49
N HIS A 133 0.62 -5.56 -6.76
CA HIS A 133 2.05 -5.79 -6.57
C HIS A 133 2.37 -6.14 -5.10
N SER A 134 1.75 -5.44 -4.15
CA SER A 134 1.94 -5.71 -2.72
C SER A 134 1.44 -7.11 -2.32
N VAL A 135 0.30 -7.54 -2.85
CA VAL A 135 -0.23 -8.88 -2.64
C VAL A 135 0.69 -9.94 -3.25
N MET A 136 1.08 -9.76 -4.52
CA MET A 136 1.97 -10.71 -5.20
C MET A 136 3.34 -10.80 -4.54
N SER A 137 3.89 -9.71 -4.04
CA SER A 137 5.18 -9.70 -3.33
C SER A 137 5.16 -10.49 -2.02
N VAL A 138 4.00 -10.68 -1.41
CA VAL A 138 3.84 -11.51 -0.21
C VAL A 138 3.62 -12.97 -0.56
N TYR A 139 2.72 -13.25 -1.50
CA TYR A 139 2.23 -14.61 -1.75
C TYR A 139 2.86 -15.30 -2.97
N TYR A 140 3.36 -14.55 -3.96
CA TYR A 140 3.91 -15.12 -5.20
C TYR A 140 5.08 -14.31 -5.75
N ARG A 141 6.19 -14.27 -5.02
CA ARG A 141 7.39 -13.48 -5.34
C ARG A 141 8.13 -13.90 -6.60
N GLN A 142 7.86 -15.09 -7.10
CA GLN A 142 8.55 -15.61 -8.28
C GLN A 142 8.08 -14.97 -9.59
N LEU A 143 6.92 -14.30 -9.61
CA LEU A 143 6.47 -13.56 -10.76
C LEU A 143 7.31 -12.29 -10.94
N ASP A 144 8.01 -12.19 -12.06
CA ASP A 144 8.77 -11.00 -12.41
C ASP A 144 7.82 -9.91 -12.94
N LEU A 145 7.58 -8.92 -12.12
CA LEU A 145 6.75 -7.75 -12.42
C LEU A 145 7.57 -6.51 -12.83
N SER A 146 8.91 -6.62 -12.93
CA SER A 146 9.81 -5.50 -13.22
C SER A 146 9.59 -4.89 -14.61
N LYS A 147 9.05 -5.67 -15.54
CA LYS A 147 8.79 -5.25 -16.93
C LYS A 147 7.42 -4.62 -17.16
N ILE A 148 6.56 -4.58 -16.14
CA ILE A 148 5.22 -3.99 -16.27
C ILE A 148 5.33 -2.48 -16.46
N ARG A 149 4.78 -1.99 -17.56
CA ARG A 149 4.74 -0.57 -17.89
C ARG A 149 3.44 0.04 -17.40
N LEU A 150 3.56 1.04 -16.55
CA LEU A 150 2.43 1.81 -16.02
C LEU A 150 2.28 3.12 -16.79
N PRO A 151 1.04 3.65 -16.93
CA PRO A 151 0.82 4.93 -17.60
C PRO A 151 1.63 6.05 -16.92
N GLN A 152 2.12 7.01 -17.70
CA GLN A 152 2.92 8.12 -17.20
C GLN A 152 2.10 8.98 -16.23
N LYS A 153 2.77 9.45 -15.18
CA LYS A 153 2.15 10.41 -14.23
C LYS A 153 1.91 11.72 -14.98
N GLN A 154 0.68 12.18 -14.97
CA GLN A 154 0.34 13.52 -15.44
C GLN A 154 0.47 14.50 -14.28
N LYS A 155 1.15 15.61 -14.52
CA LYS A 155 1.16 16.75 -13.59
C LYS A 155 -0.19 17.44 -13.73
N VAL A 156 -1.02 17.34 -12.70
CA VAL A 156 -2.28 18.08 -12.64
C VAL A 156 -1.97 19.41 -11.97
N GLU A 157 -2.21 20.51 -12.67
CA GLU A 157 -2.18 21.83 -12.06
C GLU A 157 -3.45 21.97 -11.22
N VAL A 158 -3.27 22.16 -9.92
CA VAL A 158 -4.36 22.40 -9.00
C VAL A 158 -4.50 23.92 -8.87
N ALA A 159 -5.63 24.45 -9.34
CA ALA A 159 -5.96 25.83 -9.10
C ALA A 159 -6.20 26.05 -7.59
N VAL A 160 -5.38 26.90 -7.00
CA VAL A 160 -5.55 27.30 -5.60
C VAL A 160 -6.41 28.56 -5.59
N PRO A 161 -7.54 28.60 -4.86
CA PRO A 161 -8.38 29.79 -4.77
C PRO A 161 -7.59 30.98 -4.20
N THR A 162 -7.82 32.16 -4.73
CA THR A 162 -7.26 33.40 -4.17
C THR A 162 -8.01 33.80 -2.90
N THR A 163 -7.44 34.70 -2.11
CA THR A 163 -8.08 35.24 -0.90
C THR A 163 -9.42 35.90 -1.24
N GLU A 164 -9.48 36.65 -2.36
CA GLU A 164 -10.71 37.33 -2.83
C GLU A 164 -11.80 36.33 -3.17
N GLN A 165 -11.44 35.22 -3.83
CA GLN A 165 -12.37 34.12 -4.14
C GLN A 165 -12.92 33.45 -2.88
N ILE A 166 -12.04 33.25 -1.87
CA ILE A 166 -12.46 32.69 -0.58
C ILE A 166 -13.42 33.67 0.14
N ASN A 167 -13.11 34.96 0.19
CA ASN A 167 -13.96 35.97 0.81
C ASN A 167 -15.32 36.04 0.12
N THR A 168 -15.32 36.06 -1.21
CA THR A 168 -16.57 36.03 -1.99
C THR A 168 -17.40 34.80 -1.64
N LEU A 169 -16.78 33.61 -1.55
CA LEU A 169 -17.50 32.41 -1.15
C LEU A 169 -18.10 32.53 0.26
N LEU A 170 -17.35 33.10 1.21
CA LEU A 170 -17.80 33.28 2.58
C LEU A 170 -18.99 34.24 2.69
N ASP A 171 -19.08 35.23 1.81
CA ASP A 171 -20.20 36.19 1.80
C ASP A 171 -21.52 35.55 1.32
N PHE A 172 -21.44 34.54 0.47
CA PHE A 172 -22.61 33.87 -0.13
C PHE A 172 -22.97 32.53 0.49
N CYS A 173 -22.13 31.96 1.37
CA CYS A 173 -22.38 30.63 1.94
C CYS A 173 -23.14 30.71 3.28
N ASP A 174 -23.96 29.69 3.54
CA ASP A 174 -24.62 29.50 4.83
C ASP A 174 -23.60 29.21 5.95
N ASP A 175 -23.97 29.47 7.19
CA ASP A 175 -23.11 29.22 8.35
C ASP A 175 -22.60 27.77 8.45
N TYR A 176 -23.41 26.81 7.99
CA TYR A 176 -23.04 25.39 7.92
C TYR A 176 -21.82 25.15 7.00
N VAL A 177 -21.66 25.95 5.96
CA VAL A 177 -20.51 25.85 5.02
C VAL A 177 -19.42 26.85 5.43
N ARG A 178 -19.78 28.00 5.98
CA ARG A 178 -18.86 29.08 6.36
C ARG A 178 -17.78 28.60 7.34
N VAL A 179 -18.18 27.94 8.43
CA VAL A 179 -17.23 27.44 9.45
C VAL A 179 -16.22 26.42 8.86
N PRO A 180 -16.64 25.38 8.12
CA PRO A 180 -15.70 24.48 7.41
C PRO A 180 -14.74 25.19 6.46
N VAL A 181 -15.21 26.19 5.70
CA VAL A 181 -14.38 26.96 4.76
C VAL A 181 -13.32 27.77 5.52
N LEU A 182 -13.71 28.46 6.60
CA LEU A 182 -12.77 29.20 7.46
C LEU A 182 -11.69 28.26 8.05
N LEU A 183 -12.10 27.15 8.61
CA LEU A 183 -11.17 26.17 9.18
C LEU A 183 -10.22 25.55 8.14
N ALA A 184 -10.71 25.34 6.92
CA ALA A 184 -9.88 24.82 5.84
C ALA A 184 -8.90 25.87 5.31
N SER A 185 -9.36 27.08 5.04
CA SER A 185 -8.58 28.14 4.40
C SER A 185 -7.56 28.80 5.35
N HIS A 186 -7.97 29.16 6.57
CA HIS A 186 -7.13 29.82 7.55
C HIS A 186 -6.42 28.84 8.48
N GLY A 187 -7.11 27.76 8.90
CA GLY A 187 -6.56 26.75 9.79
C GLY A 187 -5.79 25.63 9.09
N SER A 188 -5.85 25.56 7.75
CA SER A 188 -5.25 24.46 6.96
C SER A 188 -5.71 23.05 7.37
N LEU A 189 -6.89 22.93 7.98
CA LEU A 189 -7.45 21.68 8.46
C LEU A 189 -7.91 20.79 7.27
N ARG A 190 -7.72 19.50 7.41
CA ARG A 190 -8.26 18.53 6.45
C ARG A 190 -9.76 18.31 6.66
N ARG A 191 -10.49 18.00 5.59
CA ARG A 191 -11.92 17.70 5.66
C ARG A 191 -12.28 16.70 6.76
N SER A 192 -11.49 15.62 6.92
CA SER A 192 -11.73 14.59 7.94
C SER A 192 -11.49 15.07 9.38
N GLU A 193 -10.64 16.05 9.56
CA GLU A 193 -10.36 16.71 10.83
C GLU A 193 -11.51 17.68 11.18
N ILE A 194 -11.89 18.54 10.23
CA ILE A 194 -13.03 19.44 10.37
C ILE A 194 -14.32 18.68 10.72
N SER A 195 -14.59 17.58 10.00
CA SER A 195 -15.78 16.75 10.25
C SER A 195 -15.77 16.04 11.61
N ALA A 196 -14.63 15.99 12.29
CA ALA A 196 -14.50 15.35 13.60
C ALA A 196 -14.58 16.33 14.77
N LEU A 197 -14.55 17.64 14.50
CA LEU A 197 -14.58 18.66 15.55
C LEU A 197 -15.91 18.67 16.29
N SER A 198 -15.83 18.94 17.57
CA SER A 198 -16.95 19.20 18.49
C SER A 198 -16.73 20.55 19.15
N PRO A 199 -17.77 21.17 19.76
CA PRO A 199 -17.61 22.43 20.48
C PRO A 199 -16.47 22.44 21.49
N ASP A 200 -16.24 21.32 22.17
CA ASP A 200 -15.19 21.18 23.20
C ASP A 200 -13.75 21.25 22.63
N ASP A 201 -13.59 21.13 21.32
CA ASP A 201 -12.28 21.25 20.70
C ASP A 201 -11.85 22.72 20.47
N PHE A 202 -12.75 23.66 20.70
CA PHE A 202 -12.47 25.09 20.58
C PHE A 202 -12.08 25.65 21.93
N THR A 203 -10.95 26.35 21.99
CA THR A 203 -10.42 27.01 23.19
C THR A 203 -10.15 28.47 22.90
N ASP A 204 -9.90 29.26 23.94
CA ASP A 204 -9.54 30.68 23.79
C ASP A 204 -8.26 30.89 23.00
N PHE A 205 -7.41 29.88 22.87
CA PHE A 205 -6.12 29.93 22.19
C PHE A 205 -6.11 29.25 20.81
N GLY A 206 -7.20 28.57 20.41
CA GLY A 206 -7.27 27.88 19.12
C GLY A 206 -8.12 26.62 19.12
N VAL A 207 -7.89 25.75 18.11
CA VAL A 207 -8.63 24.52 17.89
C VAL A 207 -7.75 23.31 18.14
N ILE A 208 -8.21 22.36 18.94
CA ILE A 208 -7.51 21.11 19.23
C ILE A 208 -7.81 20.09 18.14
N ILE A 209 -6.77 19.67 17.38
CA ILE A 209 -6.89 18.70 16.30
C ILE A 209 -6.24 17.38 16.71
N ASN A 210 -7.00 16.51 17.34
CA ASN A 210 -6.53 15.22 17.85
C ASN A 210 -7.30 14.01 17.28
N LYS A 211 -8.28 14.25 16.40
CA LYS A 211 -9.19 13.25 15.86
C LYS A 211 -9.53 13.50 14.40
N SER A 212 -10.00 12.47 13.71
CA SER A 212 -10.48 12.58 12.33
C SER A 212 -11.65 11.63 12.09
N LEU A 213 -12.65 12.07 11.32
CA LEU A 213 -13.81 11.26 10.96
C LEU A 213 -13.55 10.57 9.63
N VAL A 214 -13.62 9.25 9.62
CA VAL A 214 -13.38 8.41 8.42
C VAL A 214 -14.51 7.42 8.23
N GLN A 215 -14.67 6.95 6.99
CA GLN A 215 -15.72 5.97 6.68
C GLN A 215 -15.09 4.59 6.47
N ASP A 216 -15.67 3.56 7.09
CA ASP A 216 -15.28 2.16 6.91
C ASP A 216 -15.90 1.53 5.66
N SER A 217 -15.69 0.22 5.46
CA SER A 217 -16.22 -0.55 4.34
C SER A 217 -17.75 -0.69 4.38
N GLY A 218 -18.34 -0.68 5.56
CA GLY A 218 -19.79 -0.69 5.80
C GLY A 218 -20.45 0.67 5.63
N LYS A 219 -19.69 1.71 5.20
CA LYS A 219 -20.12 3.11 5.13
C LYS A 219 -20.43 3.74 6.49
N ASN A 220 -20.04 3.12 7.60
CA ASN A 220 -20.19 3.70 8.93
C ASN A 220 -19.12 4.76 9.16
N TRP A 221 -19.51 5.86 9.83
CA TRP A 221 -18.57 6.89 10.25
C TRP A 221 -17.85 6.47 11.53
N ILE A 222 -16.53 6.49 11.49
CA ILE A 222 -15.66 6.09 12.60
C ILE A 222 -14.81 7.28 13.01
N LEU A 223 -14.89 7.64 14.28
CA LEU A 223 -14.02 8.64 14.88
C LEU A 223 -12.65 8.00 15.19
N LYS A 224 -11.64 8.44 14.49
CA LYS A 224 -10.26 8.00 14.68
C LYS A 224 -9.55 8.98 15.62
N LYS A 225 -8.99 8.48 16.73
CA LYS A 225 -8.33 9.27 17.78
C LYS A 225 -6.93 9.81 17.39
N THR A 226 -6.47 9.56 16.18
CA THR A 226 -5.16 10.04 15.71
C THR A 226 -5.33 10.70 14.37
N PRO A 227 -4.86 11.95 14.16
CA PRO A 227 -4.79 12.58 12.85
C PRO A 227 -3.82 11.83 11.94
N LYS A 228 -3.80 12.15 10.66
CA LYS A 228 -2.96 11.50 9.66
C LYS A 228 -1.47 11.86 9.77
N SER A 229 -1.16 12.96 10.39
CA SER A 229 0.20 13.44 10.69
C SER A 229 0.21 14.13 12.03
N PHE A 230 1.24 13.90 12.82
CA PHE A 230 1.62 14.71 13.97
C PHE A 230 2.55 15.79 13.49
#